data_2796da952e3587126ffe6718ec802b2b
#
_entry.id   2796da952e3587126ffe6718ec802b2b
#
_cell.length_a   1.000
_cell.length_b   1.000
_cell.length_c   1.000
_cell.angle_alpha   90.00
_cell.angle_beta   90.00
_cell.angle_gamma   90.00
#
_symmetry.space_group_name_H-M   'P 1'
#
loop_
_entity.id
_entity.type
_entity.pdbx_description
1 polymer ?
#
loop_
_entity_poly.entity_id
_entity_poly.type
_entity_poly.pdbx_seq_one_letter_code
_entity_poly.pdbx_strand_id
1 'polypeptide(L)'
;MSVAAAALKNLSAGGVRLSQLPPLALYVHIPWCVRKCPYCDFNSHEAKDDVPEDAYVEALVRDLEQALPAIWGRRVTSIFFGGGTPSLFSARAIDALLSAFRARLAFAPECEITLEANPGTFEAEKFRDFRSAGVNRLSVGIQSFDAGQLKALGRIHDDAEARRAVDIALERFDNVNLDLMYALPGQTLDRAEADLRTAVSFGAPHLSFYHLTIEPNTLFHRHPPSVPDDDAAAAMQEMIESRLADAGYVHYETSA
;
A
#
# COMPACT_ATOMS: atom_id res chain seq x y z
N MET A 1 8.91 -10.51 -29.69
CA MET A 1 8.30 -9.16 -29.58
C MET A 1 7.80 -9.03 -28.15
N SER A 2 8.32 -8.05 -27.37
CA SER A 2 7.98 -7.93 -25.95
C SER A 2 6.53 -7.42 -25.76
N VAL A 3 5.90 -7.79 -24.63
CA VAL A 3 4.54 -7.36 -24.24
C VAL A 3 4.41 -5.83 -24.27
N ALA A 4 5.47 -5.09 -23.93
CA ALA A 4 5.53 -3.63 -23.99
C ALA A 4 5.40 -3.09 -25.42
N ALA A 5 5.99 -3.75 -26.42
CA ALA A 5 5.87 -3.33 -27.83
C ALA A 5 4.46 -3.61 -28.40
N ALA A 6 3.76 -4.62 -27.87
CA ALA A 6 2.37 -4.91 -28.22
C ALA A 6 1.39 -3.90 -27.57
N ALA A 7 1.64 -3.48 -26.33
CA ALA A 7 0.84 -2.48 -25.64
C ALA A 7 0.94 -1.10 -26.34
N LEU A 8 2.14 -0.69 -26.76
CA LEU A 8 2.33 0.56 -27.53
C LEU A 8 1.66 0.53 -28.91
N LYS A 9 1.58 -0.63 -29.57
CA LYS A 9 0.85 -0.77 -30.84
C LYS A 9 -0.67 -0.67 -30.67
N ASN A 10 -1.22 -1.12 -29.56
CA ASN A 10 -2.66 -1.02 -29.29
C ASN A 10 -3.11 0.41 -28.92
N LEU A 11 -2.22 1.21 -28.33
CA LEU A 11 -2.49 2.64 -28.09
C LEU A 11 -2.55 3.46 -29.40
N SER A 12 -1.95 2.99 -30.47
CA SER A 12 -2.01 3.66 -31.78
C SER A 12 -3.29 3.38 -32.58
N ALA A 13 -4.07 2.36 -32.19
CA ALA A 13 -5.32 1.98 -32.89
C ALA A 13 -6.57 2.77 -32.38
N GLY A 14 -6.47 3.47 -31.25
CA GLY A 14 -7.59 4.14 -30.59
C GLY A 14 -7.59 5.67 -30.60
N GLY A 15 -6.66 6.34 -31.28
CA GLY A 15 -6.73 7.80 -31.48
C GLY A 15 -6.27 8.68 -30.31
N VAL A 16 -5.86 8.14 -29.16
CA VAL A 16 -5.29 8.94 -28.06
C VAL A 16 -3.82 9.20 -28.35
N ARG A 17 -3.51 10.46 -28.70
CA ARG A 17 -2.12 10.93 -28.83
C ARG A 17 -1.73 11.65 -27.55
N LEU A 18 -0.82 11.04 -26.78
CA LEU A 18 -0.20 11.71 -25.66
C LEU A 18 0.79 12.76 -26.20
N SER A 19 0.61 14.01 -25.83
CA SER A 19 1.56 15.10 -26.17
C SER A 19 2.89 14.95 -25.41
N GLN A 20 2.85 14.28 -24.24
CA GLN A 20 4.02 13.95 -23.42
C GLN A 20 3.82 12.57 -22.81
N LEU A 21 4.91 11.86 -22.58
CA LEU A 21 4.87 10.63 -21.80
C LEU A 21 4.47 10.95 -20.34
N PRO A 22 3.59 10.15 -19.72
CA PRO A 22 3.27 10.33 -18.30
C PRO A 22 4.53 10.17 -17.44
N PRO A 23 4.57 10.71 -16.21
CA PRO A 23 5.67 10.49 -15.28
C PRO A 23 5.97 8.99 -15.14
N LEU A 24 7.25 8.64 -14.94
CA LEU A 24 7.64 7.25 -14.72
C LEU A 24 7.59 6.93 -13.24
N ALA A 25 6.74 5.99 -12.87
CA ALA A 25 6.70 5.38 -11.55
C ALA A 25 7.23 3.94 -11.61
N LEU A 26 7.87 3.49 -10.54
CA LEU A 26 8.24 2.10 -10.33
C LEU A 26 7.32 1.49 -9.27
N TYR A 27 6.73 0.35 -9.59
CA TYR A 27 6.09 -0.53 -8.60
C TYR A 27 7.00 -1.73 -8.35
N VAL A 28 7.38 -1.92 -7.10
CA VAL A 28 8.24 -3.03 -6.67
C VAL A 28 7.41 -3.99 -5.85
N HIS A 29 7.15 -5.15 -6.40
CA HIS A 29 6.30 -6.16 -5.77
C HIS A 29 7.09 -7.04 -4.82
N ILE A 30 6.69 -7.10 -3.54
CA ILE A 30 7.25 -7.98 -2.52
C ILE A 30 6.14 -8.90 -2.02
N PRO A 31 6.09 -10.19 -2.44
CA PRO A 31 4.90 -11.02 -2.30
C PRO A 31 4.71 -11.67 -0.93
N TRP A 32 5.62 -11.51 0.02
CA TRP A 32 5.52 -12.22 1.30
C TRP A 32 4.73 -11.46 2.36
N CYS A 33 3.91 -12.24 3.10
CA CYS A 33 3.20 -11.79 4.30
C CYS A 33 3.58 -12.70 5.48
N VAL A 34 3.47 -12.21 6.71
CA VAL A 34 3.50 -13.05 7.90
C VAL A 34 2.31 -14.02 7.88
N ARG A 35 1.13 -13.48 7.49
CA ARG A 35 -0.12 -14.22 7.36
C ARG A 35 -0.96 -13.60 6.26
N LYS A 36 -1.55 -14.42 5.39
CA LYS A 36 -2.47 -13.92 4.36
C LYS A 36 -3.85 -13.65 4.95
N CYS A 37 -4.34 -12.43 4.78
CA CYS A 37 -5.66 -12.02 5.25
C CYS A 37 -6.77 -12.73 4.46
N PRO A 38 -7.92 -13.08 5.08
CA PRO A 38 -8.98 -13.85 4.44
C PRO A 38 -9.70 -13.12 3.30
N TYR A 39 -9.59 -11.81 3.22
CA TYR A 39 -10.19 -10.97 2.18
C TYR A 39 -9.21 -10.61 1.04
N CYS A 40 -7.90 -10.84 1.25
CA CYS A 40 -6.86 -10.33 0.34
C CYS A 40 -6.75 -11.19 -0.93
N ASP A 41 -6.97 -10.57 -2.09
CA ASP A 41 -6.81 -11.16 -3.42
C ASP A 41 -5.44 -10.88 -4.05
N PHE A 42 -4.61 -10.03 -3.42
CA PHE A 42 -3.29 -9.68 -3.94
C PHE A 42 -2.43 -10.93 -4.18
N ASN A 43 -1.52 -10.81 -5.15
CA ASN A 43 -0.50 -11.84 -5.38
C ASN A 43 0.50 -11.88 -4.21
N SER A 44 0.02 -12.38 -3.08
CA SER A 44 0.76 -12.46 -1.83
C SER A 44 0.71 -13.88 -1.25
N HIS A 45 1.78 -14.25 -0.57
CA HIS A 45 1.99 -15.58 -0.03
C HIS A 45 2.49 -15.51 1.41
N GLU A 46 2.00 -16.41 2.25
CA GLU A 46 2.51 -16.56 3.61
C GLU A 46 3.96 -17.07 3.57
N ALA A 47 4.86 -16.35 4.23
CA ALA A 47 6.24 -16.78 4.39
C ALA A 47 6.28 -17.98 5.35
N LYS A 48 6.65 -19.14 4.83
CA LYS A 48 6.77 -20.37 5.62
C LYS A 48 8.16 -20.53 6.25
N ASP A 49 9.13 -19.92 5.60
CA ASP A 49 10.56 -19.96 5.95
C ASP A 49 11.12 -18.55 5.85
N ASP A 50 12.43 -18.42 6.03
CA ASP A 50 13.14 -17.16 5.81
C ASP A 50 12.92 -16.65 4.38
N VAL A 51 12.63 -15.36 4.26
CA VAL A 51 12.44 -14.71 2.96
C VAL A 51 13.78 -14.68 2.22
N PRO A 52 13.87 -15.18 0.98
CA PRO A 52 15.13 -15.24 0.23
C PRO A 52 15.48 -13.86 -0.36
N GLU A 53 15.76 -12.87 0.50
CA GLU A 53 15.93 -11.46 0.13
C GLU A 53 16.97 -11.25 -0.97
N ASP A 54 18.17 -11.82 -0.83
CA ASP A 54 19.27 -11.58 -1.78
C ASP A 54 18.94 -12.10 -3.17
N ALA A 55 18.41 -13.31 -3.28
CA ALA A 55 18.01 -13.89 -4.56
C ALA A 55 16.85 -13.11 -5.21
N TYR A 56 15.94 -12.59 -4.38
CA TYR A 56 14.82 -11.80 -4.88
C TYR A 56 15.24 -10.40 -5.33
N VAL A 57 16.14 -9.74 -4.60
CA VAL A 57 16.78 -8.48 -5.01
C VAL A 57 17.46 -8.64 -6.38
N GLU A 58 18.24 -9.70 -6.57
CA GLU A 58 18.87 -10.00 -7.86
C GLU A 58 17.84 -10.22 -8.97
N ALA A 59 16.73 -10.90 -8.68
CA ALA A 59 15.66 -11.13 -9.66
C ALA A 59 14.98 -9.82 -10.08
N LEU A 60 14.66 -8.94 -9.14
CA LEU A 60 14.08 -7.63 -9.40
C LEU A 60 15.04 -6.72 -10.21
N VAL A 61 16.33 -6.78 -9.92
CA VAL A 61 17.34 -6.03 -10.69
C VAL A 61 17.40 -6.54 -12.13
N ARG A 62 17.39 -7.86 -12.34
CA ARG A 62 17.34 -8.45 -13.71
C ARG A 62 16.07 -8.08 -14.45
N ASP A 63 14.91 -8.03 -13.77
CA ASP A 63 13.65 -7.61 -14.35
C ASP A 63 13.70 -6.14 -14.80
N LEU A 64 14.21 -5.25 -13.94
CA LEU A 64 14.45 -3.86 -14.30
C LEU A 64 15.37 -3.74 -15.53
N GLU A 65 16.46 -4.50 -15.59
CA GLU A 65 17.41 -4.47 -16.72
C GLU A 65 16.71 -4.83 -18.04
N GLN A 66 15.77 -5.76 -18.01
CA GLN A 66 14.95 -6.10 -19.19
C GLN A 66 13.99 -4.96 -19.59
N ALA A 67 13.52 -4.17 -18.64
CA ALA A 67 12.61 -3.06 -18.88
C ALA A 67 13.33 -1.78 -19.37
N LEU A 68 14.65 -1.63 -19.12
CA LEU A 68 15.42 -0.42 -19.42
C LEU A 68 15.23 0.09 -20.86
N PRO A 69 15.25 -0.75 -21.93
CA PRO A 69 15.07 -0.25 -23.29
C PRO A 69 13.74 0.48 -23.53
N ALA A 70 12.69 0.13 -22.77
CA ALA A 70 11.36 0.73 -22.90
C ALA A 70 11.21 2.05 -22.14
N ILE A 71 12.09 2.31 -21.17
CA ILE A 71 12.00 3.47 -20.25
C ILE A 71 13.24 4.37 -20.32
N TRP A 72 14.12 4.12 -21.28
CA TRP A 72 15.41 4.82 -21.40
C TRP A 72 15.27 6.35 -21.45
N GLY A 73 16.09 7.04 -20.66
CA GLY A 73 16.11 8.51 -20.60
C GLY A 73 14.99 9.15 -19.79
N ARG A 74 14.05 8.36 -19.25
CA ARG A 74 12.98 8.86 -18.38
C ARG A 74 13.47 8.96 -16.93
N ARG A 75 12.99 9.99 -16.23
CA ARG A 75 13.24 10.13 -14.78
C ARG A 75 12.15 9.44 -13.99
N VAL A 76 12.55 8.73 -12.95
CA VAL A 76 11.63 8.12 -11.98
C VAL A 76 11.14 9.22 -11.02
N THR A 77 9.83 9.39 -10.93
CA THR A 77 9.18 10.36 -10.05
C THR A 77 8.69 9.75 -8.74
N SER A 78 8.40 8.44 -8.76
CA SER A 78 7.99 7.71 -7.56
C SER A 78 8.38 6.24 -7.62
N ILE A 79 8.60 5.65 -6.45
CA ILE A 79 8.81 4.22 -6.26
C ILE A 79 7.84 3.76 -5.16
N PHE A 80 7.10 2.70 -5.44
CA PHE A 80 6.17 2.11 -4.48
C PHE A 80 6.53 0.66 -4.22
N PHE A 81 6.94 0.35 -3.00
CA PHE A 81 7.14 -1.03 -2.53
C PHE A 81 5.83 -1.53 -1.95
N GLY A 82 5.19 -2.46 -2.65
CA GLY A 82 3.88 -3.00 -2.29
C GLY A 82 3.76 -4.49 -2.51
N GLY A 83 2.55 -5.02 -2.33
CA GLY A 83 2.19 -6.41 -2.62
C GLY A 83 1.72 -7.22 -1.43
N GLY A 84 2.58 -7.94 -0.75
CA GLY A 84 2.30 -8.64 0.49
C GLY A 84 2.52 -7.74 1.71
N THR A 85 3.71 -7.82 2.27
CA THR A 85 4.16 -6.97 3.39
C THR A 85 5.61 -6.56 3.14
N PRO A 86 5.86 -5.50 2.37
CA PRO A 86 7.22 -5.05 2.03
C PRO A 86 8.10 -4.78 3.24
N SER A 87 7.51 -4.35 4.35
CA SER A 87 8.24 -4.14 5.61
C SER A 87 8.77 -5.43 6.26
N LEU A 88 8.50 -6.62 5.72
CA LEU A 88 9.19 -7.85 6.12
C LEU A 88 10.64 -7.87 5.66
N PHE A 89 10.94 -7.25 4.52
CA PHE A 89 12.32 -7.13 4.06
C PHE A 89 13.17 -6.36 5.05
N SER A 90 14.46 -6.69 5.08
CA SER A 90 15.44 -5.92 5.82
C SER A 90 15.69 -4.57 5.14
N ALA A 91 16.07 -3.57 5.94
CA ALA A 91 16.49 -2.27 5.40
C ALA A 91 17.71 -2.40 4.47
N ARG A 92 18.58 -3.39 4.72
CA ARG A 92 19.70 -3.76 3.85
C ARG A 92 19.24 -4.16 2.45
N ALA A 93 18.19 -4.98 2.36
CA ALA A 93 17.66 -5.41 1.07
C ALA A 93 16.97 -4.25 0.32
N ILE A 94 16.24 -3.39 1.01
CA ILE A 94 15.64 -2.17 0.43
C ILE A 94 16.75 -1.21 -0.05
N ASP A 95 17.80 -0.99 0.73
CA ASP A 95 18.95 -0.16 0.33
C ASP A 95 19.65 -0.72 -0.91
N ALA A 96 19.87 -2.04 -0.96
CA ALA A 96 20.45 -2.71 -2.12
C ALA A 96 19.61 -2.51 -3.39
N LEU A 97 18.28 -2.63 -3.30
CA LEU A 97 17.37 -2.35 -4.41
C LEU A 97 17.45 -0.89 -4.86
N LEU A 98 17.33 0.06 -3.92
CA LEU A 98 17.37 1.48 -4.24
C LEU A 98 18.72 1.89 -4.83
N SER A 99 19.82 1.34 -4.33
CA SER A 99 21.15 1.54 -4.88
C SER A 99 21.28 0.99 -6.30
N ALA A 100 20.76 -0.21 -6.55
CA ALA A 100 20.74 -0.81 -7.89
C ALA A 100 19.89 0.00 -8.87
N PHE A 101 18.76 0.55 -8.41
CA PHE A 101 17.89 1.41 -9.24
C PHE A 101 18.57 2.73 -9.56
N ARG A 102 19.19 3.40 -8.58
CA ARG A 102 19.95 4.65 -8.80
C ARG A 102 21.13 4.48 -9.75
N ALA A 103 21.76 3.31 -9.77
CA ALA A 103 22.86 3.00 -10.71
C ALA A 103 22.38 2.88 -12.17
N ARG A 104 21.08 2.65 -12.41
CA ARG A 104 20.49 2.39 -13.73
C ARG A 104 19.54 3.46 -14.22
N LEU A 105 18.94 4.23 -13.32
CA LEU A 105 17.86 5.18 -13.60
C LEU A 105 18.17 6.53 -12.95
N ALA A 106 17.81 7.61 -13.66
CA ALA A 106 17.82 8.93 -13.07
C ALA A 106 16.55 9.13 -12.23
N PHE A 107 16.70 9.53 -10.97
CA PHE A 107 15.58 9.90 -10.11
C PHE A 107 15.30 11.40 -10.23
N ALA A 108 14.03 11.78 -10.09
CA ALA A 108 13.65 13.16 -9.86
C ALA A 108 14.21 13.62 -8.48
N PRO A 109 14.54 14.90 -8.32
CA PRO A 109 15.04 15.41 -7.02
C PRO A 109 14.11 15.10 -5.84
N GLU A 110 12.79 15.16 -6.09
CA GLU A 110 11.73 14.91 -5.10
C GLU A 110 11.04 13.56 -5.34
N CYS A 111 11.81 12.54 -5.73
CA CYS A 111 11.26 11.21 -5.96
C CYS A 111 10.64 10.67 -4.66
N GLU A 112 9.34 10.42 -4.68
CA GLU A 112 8.66 9.77 -3.58
C GLU A 112 9.00 8.28 -3.55
N ILE A 113 9.40 7.78 -2.39
CA ILE A 113 9.74 6.37 -2.18
C ILE A 113 8.88 5.85 -1.04
N THR A 114 7.79 5.19 -1.40
CA THR A 114 6.81 4.64 -0.46
C THR A 114 7.10 3.18 -0.15
N LEU A 115 6.96 2.82 1.12
CA LEU A 115 6.99 1.43 1.59
C LEU A 115 5.70 1.10 2.34
N GLU A 116 5.02 0.02 1.94
CA GLU A 116 3.90 -0.54 2.69
C GLU A 116 4.37 -1.29 3.92
N ALA A 117 3.62 -1.12 4.99
CA ALA A 117 3.94 -1.68 6.28
C ALA A 117 2.66 -2.07 7.05
N ASN A 118 2.75 -3.13 7.89
CA ASN A 118 1.64 -3.57 8.74
C ASN A 118 2.02 -3.43 10.22
N PRO A 119 1.11 -3.00 11.12
CA PRO A 119 1.31 -3.07 12.56
C PRO A 119 1.68 -4.49 13.03
N GLY A 120 2.42 -4.62 14.13
CA GLY A 120 2.87 -5.91 14.66
C GLY A 120 4.17 -6.45 14.05
N THR A 121 4.70 -5.81 13.00
CA THR A 121 6.01 -6.17 12.42
C THR A 121 7.05 -5.08 12.70
N PHE A 122 6.76 -4.17 13.64
CA PHE A 122 7.52 -2.95 13.83
C PHE A 122 8.39 -2.94 15.05
N GLU A 123 9.59 -2.59 14.75
CA GLU A 123 10.46 -1.96 15.73
C GLU A 123 10.76 -0.54 15.23
N ALA A 124 10.74 0.44 16.13
CA ALA A 124 11.06 1.83 15.80
C ALA A 124 12.43 1.97 15.12
N GLU A 125 13.34 1.05 15.42
CA GLU A 125 14.66 0.93 14.78
C GLU A 125 14.53 0.57 13.29
N LYS A 126 13.64 -0.34 12.92
CA LYS A 126 13.44 -0.75 11.53
C LYS A 126 12.96 0.40 10.65
N PHE A 127 12.09 1.27 11.15
CA PHE A 127 11.67 2.47 10.42
C PHE A 127 12.77 3.48 10.24
N ARG A 128 13.60 3.71 11.27
CA ARG A 128 14.80 4.54 11.13
C ARG A 128 15.70 3.99 10.03
N ASP A 129 15.90 2.68 9.99
CA ASP A 129 16.78 2.04 9.03
C ASP A 129 16.20 2.10 7.61
N PHE A 130 14.88 1.97 7.42
CA PHE A 130 14.21 2.21 6.13
C PHE A 130 14.36 3.66 5.67
N ARG A 131 14.21 4.64 6.58
CA ARG A 131 14.45 6.05 6.25
C ARG A 131 15.90 6.27 5.82
N SER A 132 16.85 5.66 6.51
CA SER A 132 18.29 5.72 6.16
C SER A 132 18.58 5.09 4.80
N ALA A 133 17.87 4.03 4.42
CA ALA A 133 17.96 3.40 3.09
C ALA A 133 17.38 4.30 1.98
N GLY A 134 16.57 5.31 2.34
CA GLY A 134 16.03 6.30 1.39
C GLY A 134 14.52 6.23 1.19
N VAL A 135 13.79 5.41 1.95
CA VAL A 135 12.31 5.48 2.03
C VAL A 135 11.94 6.83 2.64
N ASN A 136 11.00 7.56 2.01
CA ASN A 136 10.58 8.89 2.49
C ASN A 136 9.08 8.99 2.73
N ARG A 137 8.31 7.93 2.45
CA ARG A 137 6.89 7.82 2.75
C ARG A 137 6.56 6.41 3.26
N LEU A 138 5.66 6.31 4.24
CA LEU A 138 5.08 5.03 4.68
C LEU A 138 3.59 4.96 4.35
N SER A 139 3.11 3.76 3.97
CA SER A 139 1.69 3.41 3.94
C SER A 139 1.46 2.32 4.98
N VAL A 140 0.66 2.63 6.00
CA VAL A 140 0.50 1.74 7.16
C VAL A 140 -0.88 1.11 7.15
N GLY A 141 -0.92 -0.19 6.93
CA GLY A 141 -2.14 -1.01 6.84
C GLY A 141 -2.83 -1.22 8.19
N ILE A 142 -3.47 -0.19 8.71
CA ILE A 142 -4.20 -0.21 9.99
C ILE A 142 -5.50 -1.02 9.87
N GLN A 143 -6.26 -0.77 8.84
CA GLN A 143 -7.57 -1.31 8.49
C GLN A 143 -8.71 -0.86 9.43
N SER A 144 -8.53 -0.93 10.75
CA SER A 144 -9.48 -0.46 11.77
C SER A 144 -8.76 -0.23 13.10
N PHE A 145 -9.34 0.59 13.97
CA PHE A 145 -8.94 0.76 15.37
C PHE A 145 -9.88 0.03 16.33
N ASP A 146 -10.79 -0.79 15.81
CA ASP A 146 -11.69 -1.64 16.60
C ASP A 146 -11.14 -3.07 16.65
N ALA A 147 -10.81 -3.57 17.83
CA ALA A 147 -10.25 -4.90 18.03
C ALA A 147 -11.15 -6.03 17.49
N GLY A 148 -12.49 -5.85 17.55
CA GLY A 148 -13.45 -6.81 16.99
C GLY A 148 -13.39 -6.86 15.48
N GLN A 149 -13.26 -5.69 14.81
CA GLN A 149 -13.12 -5.60 13.36
C GLN A 149 -11.77 -6.18 12.89
N LEU A 150 -10.69 -5.84 13.57
CA LEU A 150 -9.36 -6.42 13.27
C LEU A 150 -9.38 -7.95 13.36
N LYS A 151 -10.02 -8.49 14.38
CA LYS A 151 -10.19 -9.96 14.52
C LYS A 151 -11.04 -10.53 13.39
N ALA A 152 -12.14 -9.89 13.01
CA ALA A 152 -12.98 -10.31 11.90
C ALA A 152 -12.25 -10.31 10.56
N LEU A 153 -11.37 -9.34 10.35
CA LEU A 153 -10.48 -9.25 9.19
C LEU A 153 -9.29 -10.23 9.24
N GLY A 154 -9.13 -11.01 10.32
CA GLY A 154 -8.01 -11.93 10.49
C GLY A 154 -6.66 -11.24 10.65
N ARG A 155 -6.66 -9.98 11.10
CA ARG A 155 -5.41 -9.24 11.36
C ARG A 155 -4.68 -9.82 12.57
N ILE A 156 -3.35 -9.73 12.55
CA ILE A 156 -2.49 -10.27 13.61
C ILE A 156 -2.24 -9.26 14.74
N HIS A 157 -2.42 -7.97 14.46
CA HIS A 157 -2.26 -6.88 15.43
C HIS A 157 -3.60 -6.52 16.09
N ASP A 158 -3.51 -5.98 17.29
CA ASP A 158 -4.62 -5.39 18.01
C ASP A 158 -4.70 -3.85 17.84
N ASP A 159 -5.72 -3.23 18.43
CA ASP A 159 -5.93 -1.77 18.36
C ASP A 159 -4.83 -0.98 19.06
N ALA A 160 -4.25 -1.49 20.14
CA ALA A 160 -3.14 -0.85 20.84
C ALA A 160 -1.85 -0.90 19.99
N GLU A 161 -1.60 -2.01 19.32
CA GLU A 161 -0.48 -2.14 18.36
C GLU A 161 -0.68 -1.24 17.15
N ALA A 162 -1.91 -1.15 16.62
CA ALA A 162 -2.25 -0.24 15.54
C ALA A 162 -1.92 1.21 15.90
N ARG A 163 -2.36 1.69 17.07
CA ARG A 163 -2.09 3.07 17.55
C ARG A 163 -0.59 3.32 17.74
N ARG A 164 0.13 2.40 18.39
CA ARG A 164 1.59 2.51 18.53
C ARG A 164 2.31 2.58 17.20
N ALA A 165 1.86 1.79 16.21
CA ALA A 165 2.45 1.82 14.88
C ALA A 165 2.28 3.18 14.20
N VAL A 166 1.12 3.82 14.35
CA VAL A 166 0.87 5.18 13.83
C VAL A 166 1.79 6.19 14.52
N ASP A 167 1.87 6.15 15.85
CA ASP A 167 2.73 7.08 16.61
C ASP A 167 4.19 6.98 16.16
N ILE A 168 4.72 5.75 16.04
CA ILE A 168 6.09 5.50 15.58
C ILE A 168 6.29 5.97 14.13
N ALA A 169 5.31 5.72 13.24
CA ALA A 169 5.39 6.15 11.86
C ALA A 169 5.47 7.68 11.75
N LEU A 170 4.58 8.40 12.44
CA LEU A 170 4.53 9.86 12.44
C LEU A 170 5.75 10.50 13.14
N GLU A 171 6.35 9.81 14.11
CA GLU A 171 7.61 10.28 14.73
C GLU A 171 8.80 10.19 13.75
N ARG A 172 8.80 9.21 12.85
CA ARG A 172 9.95 8.89 11.99
C ARG A 172 9.82 9.44 10.56
N PHE A 173 8.61 9.67 10.07
CA PHE A 173 8.33 10.10 8.70
C PHE A 173 7.41 11.30 8.67
N ASP A 174 7.77 12.28 7.85
CA ASP A 174 6.95 13.46 7.61
C ASP A 174 5.77 13.16 6.65
N ASN A 175 5.86 12.08 5.87
CA ASN A 175 4.83 11.65 4.92
C ASN A 175 4.37 10.22 5.28
N VAL A 176 3.19 10.14 5.88
CA VAL A 176 2.57 8.88 6.31
C VAL A 176 1.15 8.81 5.78
N ASN A 177 0.80 7.69 5.19
CA ASN A 177 -0.56 7.31 4.87
C ASN A 177 -1.05 6.25 5.85
N LEU A 178 -2.29 6.36 6.29
CA LEU A 178 -2.98 5.31 7.03
C LEU A 178 -4.03 4.68 6.13
N ASP A 179 -3.91 3.36 5.93
CA ASP A 179 -4.88 2.58 5.18
C ASP A 179 -5.94 2.05 6.14
N LEU A 180 -7.19 2.43 5.92
CA LEU A 180 -8.35 1.99 6.67
C LEU A 180 -9.37 1.35 5.73
N MET A 181 -10.27 0.55 6.31
CA MET A 181 -11.34 -0.08 5.57
C MET A 181 -12.69 0.22 6.21
N TYR A 182 -13.74 0.29 5.41
CA TYR A 182 -15.12 0.42 5.86
C TYR A 182 -16.01 -0.67 5.25
N ALA A 183 -17.27 -0.72 5.65
CA ALA A 183 -18.21 -1.80 5.33
C ALA A 183 -17.69 -3.19 5.81
N LEU A 184 -17.04 -3.22 6.95
CA LEU A 184 -16.45 -4.40 7.56
C LEU A 184 -17.52 -5.36 8.10
N PRO A 185 -17.20 -6.64 8.37
CA PRO A 185 -18.15 -7.61 8.88
C PRO A 185 -18.88 -7.12 10.14
N GLY A 186 -20.20 -6.93 10.06
CA GLY A 186 -21.04 -6.43 11.15
C GLY A 186 -20.73 -4.99 11.60
N GLN A 187 -20.03 -4.19 10.78
CA GLN A 187 -19.75 -2.80 11.08
C GLN A 187 -21.02 -1.95 10.98
N THR A 188 -21.25 -1.08 11.95
CA THR A 188 -22.29 -0.05 11.92
C THR A 188 -21.71 1.30 11.51
N LEU A 189 -22.57 2.23 11.12
CA LEU A 189 -22.17 3.61 10.78
C LEU A 189 -21.39 4.27 11.94
N ASP A 190 -21.84 4.10 13.18
CA ASP A 190 -21.17 4.64 14.36
C ASP A 190 -19.75 4.07 14.56
N ARG A 191 -19.56 2.79 14.25
CA ARG A 191 -18.22 2.16 14.32
C ARG A 191 -17.29 2.65 13.22
N ALA A 192 -17.80 2.82 12.01
CA ALA A 192 -17.05 3.42 10.92
C ALA A 192 -16.66 4.88 11.23
N GLU A 193 -17.58 5.66 11.83
CA GLU A 193 -17.29 7.02 12.28
C GLU A 193 -16.26 7.05 13.43
N ALA A 194 -16.28 6.08 14.34
CA ALA A 194 -15.29 5.97 15.40
C ALA A 194 -13.88 5.68 14.87
N ASP A 195 -13.74 4.78 13.88
CA ASP A 195 -12.48 4.53 13.20
C ASP A 195 -11.96 5.80 12.50
N LEU A 196 -12.82 6.47 11.74
CA LEU A 196 -12.49 7.72 11.07
C LEU A 196 -12.02 8.81 12.04
N ARG A 197 -12.77 9.05 13.14
CA ARG A 197 -12.37 10.05 14.16
C ARG A 197 -11.02 9.72 14.75
N THR A 198 -10.75 8.45 15.01
CA THR A 198 -9.45 8.02 15.50
C THR A 198 -8.34 8.30 14.47
N ALA A 199 -8.54 7.95 13.20
CA ALA A 199 -7.58 8.23 12.13
C ALA A 199 -7.27 9.72 12.01
N VAL A 200 -8.30 10.57 11.97
CA VAL A 200 -8.17 12.03 11.87
C VAL A 200 -7.43 12.60 13.09
N SER A 201 -7.66 12.05 14.30
CA SER A 201 -7.01 12.54 15.52
C SER A 201 -5.49 12.40 15.54
N PHE A 202 -4.93 11.49 14.75
CA PHE A 202 -3.48 11.35 14.58
C PHE A 202 -2.85 12.46 13.73
N GLY A 203 -3.64 13.15 12.91
CA GLY A 203 -3.13 14.21 12.03
C GLY A 203 -2.20 13.73 10.94
N ALA A 204 -2.34 12.47 10.49
CA ALA A 204 -1.57 11.96 9.35
C ALA A 204 -1.85 12.81 8.10
N PRO A 205 -0.84 13.14 7.29
CA PRO A 205 -1.04 14.00 6.12
C PRO A 205 -1.88 13.33 5.02
N HIS A 206 -2.02 12.02 5.04
CA HIS A 206 -2.76 11.25 4.06
C HIS A 206 -3.55 10.11 4.71
N LEU A 207 -4.78 9.89 4.24
CA LEU A 207 -5.66 8.80 4.67
C LEU A 207 -6.24 8.11 3.43
N SER A 208 -6.23 6.77 3.43
CA SER A 208 -6.89 5.94 2.43
C SER A 208 -8.02 5.15 3.09
N PHE A 209 -9.22 5.21 2.53
CA PHE A 209 -10.36 4.44 2.99
C PHE A 209 -10.84 3.52 1.88
N TYR A 210 -10.80 2.22 2.11
CA TYR A 210 -11.18 1.18 1.15
C TYR A 210 -12.50 0.51 1.56
N HIS A 211 -13.40 0.37 0.61
CA HIS A 211 -14.57 -0.48 0.78
C HIS A 211 -14.12 -1.96 0.85
N LEU A 212 -14.60 -2.72 1.84
CA LEU A 212 -14.37 -4.16 1.85
C LEU A 212 -15.18 -4.82 0.73
N THR A 213 -14.51 -5.25 -0.32
CA THR A 213 -15.07 -6.09 -1.38
C THR A 213 -14.75 -7.56 -1.15
N ILE A 214 -15.68 -8.44 -1.53
CA ILE A 214 -15.46 -9.89 -1.43
C ILE A 214 -14.98 -10.40 -2.78
N GLU A 215 -13.68 -10.40 -2.93
CA GLU A 215 -13.03 -10.75 -4.18
C GLU A 215 -12.99 -12.27 -4.43
N PRO A 216 -13.13 -12.71 -5.70
CA PRO A 216 -12.97 -14.12 -6.08
C PRO A 216 -11.63 -14.70 -5.59
N ASN A 217 -11.62 -16.01 -5.34
CA ASN A 217 -10.44 -16.77 -4.87
C ASN A 217 -9.94 -16.44 -3.46
N THR A 218 -10.66 -15.60 -2.71
CA THR A 218 -10.36 -15.33 -1.31
C THR A 218 -11.07 -16.31 -0.37
N LEU A 219 -10.66 -16.34 0.90
CA LEU A 219 -11.36 -17.12 1.92
C LEU A 219 -12.75 -16.55 2.21
N PHE A 220 -12.89 -15.21 2.19
CA PHE A 220 -14.18 -14.53 2.33
C PHE A 220 -15.14 -14.85 1.19
N HIS A 221 -14.65 -15.07 -0.04
CA HIS A 221 -15.51 -15.54 -1.12
C HIS A 221 -16.06 -16.95 -0.89
N ARG A 222 -15.24 -17.84 -0.29
CA ARG A 222 -15.67 -19.22 0.02
C ARG A 222 -16.59 -19.29 1.23
N HIS A 223 -16.38 -18.42 2.20
CA HIS A 223 -17.10 -18.33 3.46
C HIS A 223 -17.43 -16.85 3.74
N PRO A 224 -18.42 -16.28 3.03
CA PRO A 224 -18.74 -14.87 3.13
C PRO A 224 -19.15 -14.48 4.56
N PRO A 225 -18.50 -13.48 5.16
CA PRO A 225 -18.99 -12.90 6.40
C PRO A 225 -20.27 -12.07 6.13
N SER A 226 -21.01 -11.81 7.19
CA SER A 226 -22.11 -10.84 7.10
C SER A 226 -21.52 -9.43 7.03
N VAL A 227 -21.65 -8.76 5.88
CA VAL A 227 -21.24 -7.37 5.66
C VAL A 227 -22.48 -6.46 5.60
N PRO A 228 -22.33 -5.13 5.81
CA PRO A 228 -23.39 -4.17 5.52
C PRO A 228 -23.91 -4.30 4.08
N ASP A 229 -25.17 -4.00 3.88
CA ASP A 229 -25.73 -3.91 2.52
C ASP A 229 -25.24 -2.65 1.78
N ASP A 230 -25.56 -2.56 0.50
CA ASP A 230 -25.07 -1.48 -0.38
C ASP A 230 -25.51 -0.10 0.11
N ASP A 231 -26.74 0.05 0.64
CA ASP A 231 -27.24 1.31 1.16
C ASP A 231 -26.47 1.74 2.43
N ALA A 232 -26.21 0.80 3.34
CA ALA A 232 -25.40 1.05 4.54
C ALA A 232 -23.95 1.35 4.20
N ALA A 233 -23.36 0.65 3.23
CA ALA A 233 -22.00 0.90 2.76
C ALA A 233 -21.87 2.29 2.10
N ALA A 234 -22.86 2.68 1.26
CA ALA A 234 -22.94 4.01 0.67
C ALA A 234 -23.04 5.11 1.73
N ALA A 235 -23.89 4.91 2.74
CA ALA A 235 -24.01 5.86 3.85
C ALA A 235 -22.70 6.02 4.63
N MET A 236 -21.91 4.93 4.82
CA MET A 236 -20.58 5.00 5.43
C MET A 236 -19.63 5.80 4.55
N GLN A 237 -19.61 5.58 3.24
CA GLN A 237 -18.77 6.33 2.31
C GLN A 237 -19.10 7.83 2.34
N GLU A 238 -20.36 8.21 2.21
CA GLU A 238 -20.80 9.60 2.25
C GLU A 238 -20.41 10.28 3.57
N MET A 239 -20.56 9.58 4.69
CA MET A 239 -20.17 10.08 6.00
C MET A 239 -18.64 10.28 6.06
N ILE A 240 -17.84 9.32 5.59
CA ILE A 240 -16.37 9.40 5.58
C ILE A 240 -15.92 10.60 4.73
N GLU A 241 -16.41 10.72 3.51
CA GLU A 241 -16.06 11.82 2.59
C GLU A 241 -16.40 13.18 3.20
N SER A 242 -17.62 13.33 3.76
CA SER A 242 -18.03 14.56 4.40
C SER A 242 -17.17 14.95 5.60
N ARG A 243 -16.87 13.99 6.49
CA ARG A 243 -16.06 14.25 7.68
C ARG A 243 -14.60 14.52 7.35
N LEU A 244 -14.04 13.87 6.34
CA LEU A 244 -12.68 14.15 5.89
C LEU A 244 -12.58 15.56 5.29
N ALA A 245 -13.57 15.99 4.51
CA ALA A 245 -13.64 17.36 3.99
C ALA A 245 -13.73 18.40 5.13
N ASP A 246 -14.58 18.15 6.14
CA ASP A 246 -14.69 19.00 7.34
C ASP A 246 -13.37 19.07 8.12
N ALA A 247 -12.57 17.99 8.11
CA ALA A 247 -11.25 17.94 8.73
C ALA A 247 -10.13 18.55 7.88
N GLY A 248 -10.44 19.06 6.68
CA GLY A 248 -9.50 19.72 5.76
C GLY A 248 -8.77 18.81 4.81
N TYR A 249 -9.13 17.52 4.72
CA TYR A 249 -8.60 16.62 3.69
C TYR A 249 -9.29 16.88 2.33
N VAL A 250 -8.50 16.74 1.27
CA VAL A 250 -8.99 16.88 -0.12
C VAL A 250 -9.05 15.50 -0.75
N HIS A 251 -10.25 15.11 -1.20
CA HIS A 251 -10.41 13.88 -1.96
C HIS A 251 -9.84 14.07 -3.38
N TYR A 252 -8.87 13.27 -3.77
CA TYR A 252 -8.21 13.39 -5.09
C TYR A 252 -8.21 12.08 -5.89
N GLU A 253 -8.47 10.95 -5.27
CA GLU A 253 -8.47 9.65 -5.91
C GLU A 253 -9.54 8.74 -5.31
N THR A 254 -10.19 7.96 -6.15
CA THR A 254 -11.03 6.83 -5.73
C THR A 254 -10.33 5.56 -6.15
N SER A 255 -9.89 4.77 -5.16
CA SER A 255 -9.30 3.44 -5.39
C SER A 255 -10.41 2.42 -5.60
N ALA A 256 -10.29 1.61 -6.64
CA ALA A 256 -11.22 0.54 -6.97
C ALA A 256 -10.55 -0.82 -6.82
#